data_774cf5416121d41446a6072aa78b0f90
#
_entry.id   774cf5416121d41446a6072aa78b0f90
#
_cell.length_a   1.000
_cell.length_b   1.000
_cell.length_c   1.000
_cell.angle_alpha   90.00
_cell.angle_beta   90.00
_cell.angle_gamma   90.00
#
_symmetry.space_group_name_H-M   'P 1'
#
loop_
_entity.id
_entity.type
_entity.pdbx_description
1 polymer ?
#
loop_
_entity_poly.entity_id
_entity_poly.type
_entity_poly.pdbx_seq_one_letter_code
_entity_poly.pdbx_strand_id
1 'polypeptide(L)'
;FPASGIPQVYNGQTVEFQMRYGSSNPSSGNFYTVGDLLTGSGCGDYAAGTVSTSAGTCDGGSSTPSVTLTNTGTVTTYFDVQYKIGNGSWTTFIDGEAVSAGSPETISMPVSVINGQQVQFQYLFANANPTATTGFTAATSRTIDCPTYSATITATPGASCTNDFLYHTVTVNNTGNTTMWFAVAERDYRGNANFDWIDSQRQIPAGESAVWTSRIVYNGTTPEYKMVYGTYRYQYQATDL
;
A
#
# COMPACT_ATOMS: atom_id res chain seq x y z
N PHE A 1 31.71 -18.65 44.73
CA PHE A 1 30.38 -18.80 44.15
C PHE A 1 30.58 -19.26 42.71
N PRO A 2 29.98 -20.38 42.29
CA PRO A 2 29.96 -20.69 40.88
C PRO A 2 29.18 -19.60 40.12
N ALA A 3 29.78 -19.04 39.08
CA ALA A 3 29.16 -18.01 38.24
C ALA A 3 28.00 -18.53 37.36
N SER A 4 27.57 -19.77 37.61
CA SER A 4 26.43 -20.38 36.90
C SER A 4 25.15 -20.14 37.68
N GLY A 5 24.33 -19.21 37.25
CA GLY A 5 22.99 -18.98 37.81
C GLY A 5 22.57 -17.52 38.02
N ILE A 6 23.45 -16.55 37.66
CA ILE A 6 22.99 -15.15 37.63
C ILE A 6 22.15 -14.96 36.37
N PRO A 7 20.89 -14.59 36.51
CA PRO A 7 20.05 -14.33 35.34
C PRO A 7 20.66 -13.17 34.54
N GLN A 8 20.53 -13.23 33.22
CA GLN A 8 20.87 -12.07 32.35
C GLN A 8 19.96 -10.89 32.69
N VAL A 9 20.59 -9.74 32.90
CA VAL A 9 19.91 -8.47 33.17
C VAL A 9 19.92 -7.65 31.91
N TYR A 10 18.77 -7.29 31.44
CA TYR A 10 18.61 -6.44 30.25
C TYR A 10 18.72 -4.96 30.63
N ASN A 11 19.05 -4.13 29.63
CA ASN A 11 19.16 -2.68 29.83
C ASN A 11 17.83 -2.11 30.38
N GLY A 12 17.93 -1.29 31.42
CA GLY A 12 16.76 -0.74 32.12
C GLY A 12 16.13 -1.66 33.16
N GLN A 13 16.52 -2.93 33.25
CA GLN A 13 16.06 -3.81 34.33
C GLN A 13 16.83 -3.54 35.62
N THR A 14 16.10 -3.52 36.73
CA THR A 14 16.64 -3.35 38.04
C THR A 14 16.79 -4.71 38.72
N VAL A 15 17.97 -4.98 39.31
CA VAL A 15 18.22 -6.18 40.07
C VAL A 15 18.43 -5.83 41.53
N GLU A 16 17.66 -6.49 42.36
CA GLU A 16 17.79 -6.42 43.80
C GLU A 16 18.49 -7.68 44.31
N PHE A 17 19.59 -7.53 45.04
CA PHE A 17 20.27 -8.62 45.71
C PHE A 17 19.85 -8.67 47.17
N GLN A 18 19.50 -9.87 47.61
CA GLN A 18 19.17 -10.13 48.99
C GLN A 18 20.12 -11.20 49.54
N MET A 19 20.58 -11.05 50.74
CA MET A 19 21.37 -12.06 51.40
C MET A 19 20.74 -12.50 52.70
N ARG A 20 21.07 -13.73 53.09
CA ARG A 20 20.87 -14.24 54.44
C ARG A 20 22.23 -14.49 55.07
N TYR A 21 22.29 -14.26 56.35
CA TYR A 21 23.46 -14.63 57.08
C TYR A 21 23.09 -15.31 58.42
N GLY A 22 23.97 -16.13 58.94
CA GLY A 22 23.79 -16.85 60.19
C GLY A 22 25.05 -17.55 60.62
N SER A 23 25.13 -18.00 61.87
CA SER A 23 26.25 -18.76 62.38
C SER A 23 26.34 -20.21 61.87
N SER A 24 25.32 -20.67 61.15
CA SER A 24 25.24 -21.94 60.44
C SER A 24 24.61 -21.69 59.06
N ASN A 25 24.54 -22.72 58.18
CA ASN A 25 23.95 -22.59 56.84
C ASN A 25 22.55 -21.97 56.93
N PRO A 26 22.30 -20.75 56.40
CA PRO A 26 21.05 -20.00 56.56
C PRO A 26 19.97 -20.55 55.63
N SER A 27 19.40 -21.69 55.96
CA SER A 27 18.24 -22.25 55.23
C SER A 27 16.91 -21.60 55.57
N SER A 28 16.85 -20.85 56.67
CA SER A 28 15.67 -20.09 57.12
C SER A 28 16.13 -18.73 57.70
N GLY A 29 15.22 -17.80 57.78
CA GLY A 29 15.46 -16.44 58.28
C GLY A 29 15.09 -15.37 57.27
N ASN A 30 15.18 -14.11 57.66
CA ASN A 30 14.86 -12.97 56.81
C ASN A 30 15.94 -12.71 55.78
N PHE A 31 15.57 -12.30 54.61
CA PHE A 31 16.47 -11.74 53.62
C PHE A 31 16.68 -10.25 53.93
N TYR A 32 17.89 -9.80 53.69
CA TYR A 32 18.26 -8.40 53.80
C TYR A 32 18.72 -7.91 52.43
N THR A 33 18.23 -6.75 52.01
CA THR A 33 18.70 -6.11 50.77
C THR A 33 20.15 -5.69 50.92
N VAL A 34 20.98 -6.05 49.98
CA VAL A 34 22.42 -5.76 50.00
C VAL A 34 22.73 -4.62 49.02
N GLY A 35 22.92 -3.45 49.59
CA GLY A 35 23.32 -2.28 48.81
C GLY A 35 22.19 -1.64 48.01
N ASP A 36 22.58 -0.75 47.12
CA ASP A 36 21.65 -0.06 46.24
C ASP A 36 21.16 -1.00 45.14
N LEU A 37 19.97 -0.72 44.65
CA LEU A 37 19.42 -1.40 43.49
C LEU A 37 20.32 -1.13 42.28
N LEU A 38 20.80 -2.20 41.63
CA LEU A 38 21.61 -2.08 40.44
C LEU A 38 20.73 -2.12 39.22
N THR A 39 20.75 -1.04 38.41
CA THR A 39 20.09 -1.01 37.13
C THR A 39 21.10 -1.33 36.05
N GLY A 40 20.79 -2.29 35.22
CA GLY A 40 21.57 -2.61 34.04
C GLY A 40 21.62 -1.38 33.12
N SER A 41 22.79 -0.80 32.91
CA SER A 41 22.99 0.34 32.04
C SER A 41 24.20 0.11 31.13
N GLY A 42 24.19 0.72 29.95
CA GLY A 42 25.30 0.64 28.99
C GLY A 42 25.33 -0.64 28.15
N CYS A 43 24.37 -1.54 28.30
CA CYS A 43 24.11 -2.57 27.30
C CYS A 43 23.30 -1.94 26.18
N GLY A 44 23.80 -1.94 24.96
CA GLY A 44 22.98 -1.57 23.80
C GLY A 44 21.78 -2.52 23.72
N ASP A 45 20.58 -1.99 23.53
CA ASP A 45 19.43 -2.83 23.22
C ASP A 45 19.72 -3.58 21.93
N TYR A 46 19.85 -4.89 22.06
CA TYR A 46 20.02 -5.74 20.90
C TYR A 46 18.73 -5.68 20.09
N ALA A 47 18.81 -5.02 18.91
CA ALA A 47 17.87 -5.20 17.84
C ALA A 47 16.40 -5.08 18.23
N ALA A 48 15.98 -3.93 18.67
CA ALA A 48 14.57 -3.56 18.63
C ALA A 48 14.31 -2.84 17.30
N GLY A 49 14.07 -3.60 16.27
CA GLY A 49 13.76 -3.05 14.94
C GLY A 49 12.32 -3.33 14.52
N THR A 50 11.74 -2.41 13.82
CA THR A 50 10.43 -2.59 13.16
C THR A 50 10.54 -2.33 11.67
N VAL A 51 9.71 -3.03 10.89
CA VAL A 51 9.59 -2.83 9.47
C VAL A 51 8.14 -2.46 9.14
N SER A 52 7.95 -1.26 8.61
CA SER A 52 6.68 -0.84 8.02
C SER A 52 6.74 -0.93 6.51
N THR A 53 5.58 -1.08 5.88
CA THR A 53 5.49 -1.31 4.44
C THR A 53 4.56 -0.29 3.78
N SER A 54 4.90 0.12 2.56
CA SER A 54 4.05 0.98 1.72
C SER A 54 3.77 0.29 0.39
N ALA A 55 2.58 0.48 -0.15
CA ALA A 55 2.25 0.02 -1.50
C ALA A 55 2.98 0.80 -2.60
N GLY A 56 3.54 1.97 -2.27
CA GLY A 56 4.15 2.84 -3.25
C GLY A 56 3.14 3.65 -4.08
N THR A 57 3.66 4.37 -5.07
CA THR A 57 2.84 5.15 -6.00
C THR A 57 2.55 4.31 -7.25
N CYS A 58 1.32 4.36 -7.70
CA CYS A 58 0.92 3.65 -8.92
C CYS A 58 1.35 4.38 -10.19
N ASP A 59 1.88 3.61 -11.14
CA ASP A 59 2.18 4.05 -12.50
C ASP A 59 1.78 2.94 -13.48
N GLY A 60 0.94 3.26 -14.45
CA GLY A 60 0.52 2.35 -15.51
C GLY A 60 -0.10 1.02 -15.04
N GLY A 61 -0.80 1.00 -13.89
CA GLY A 61 -1.45 -0.21 -13.36
C GLY A 61 -0.51 -1.12 -12.56
N SER A 62 0.66 -0.64 -12.18
CA SER A 62 1.59 -1.28 -11.25
C SER A 62 2.10 -0.28 -10.21
N SER A 63 2.70 -0.78 -9.16
CA SER A 63 3.34 0.04 -8.15
C SER A 63 4.66 -0.57 -7.71
N THR A 64 5.57 0.26 -7.21
CA THR A 64 6.82 -0.19 -6.59
C THR A 64 6.70 -0.02 -5.08
N PRO A 65 6.40 -1.10 -4.34
CA PRO A 65 6.31 -1.07 -2.89
C PRO A 65 7.64 -0.71 -2.24
N SER A 66 7.58 -0.21 -1.01
CA SER A 66 8.76 0.08 -0.22
C SER A 66 8.61 -0.43 1.20
N VAL A 67 9.74 -0.61 1.86
CA VAL A 67 9.82 -0.87 3.30
C VAL A 67 10.54 0.27 3.98
N THR A 68 10.12 0.60 5.19
CA THR A 68 10.82 1.52 6.07
C THR A 68 11.35 0.74 7.26
N LEU A 69 12.66 0.68 7.36
CA LEU A 69 13.40 0.06 8.46
C LEU A 69 13.54 1.09 9.57
N THR A 70 13.16 0.74 10.78
CA THR A 70 13.30 1.62 11.94
C THR A 70 14.06 0.89 13.04
N ASN A 71 15.22 1.41 13.38
CA ASN A 71 15.97 0.96 14.53
C ASN A 71 15.46 1.67 15.78
N THR A 72 14.83 0.91 16.67
CA THR A 72 14.31 1.40 17.96
C THR A 72 15.27 1.14 19.12
N GLY A 73 16.41 0.51 18.85
CA GLY A 73 17.49 0.28 19.80
C GLY A 73 18.42 1.48 19.93
N THR A 74 19.51 1.29 20.67
CA THR A 74 20.52 2.33 20.93
C THR A 74 21.82 2.13 20.15
N VAL A 75 21.97 1.00 19.47
CA VAL A 75 23.13 0.65 18.62
C VAL A 75 22.70 0.44 17.19
N THR A 76 23.65 0.51 16.25
CA THR A 76 23.38 0.17 14.85
C THR A 76 22.79 -1.23 14.75
N THR A 77 21.69 -1.35 14.03
CA THR A 77 20.97 -2.61 13.79
C THR A 77 21.03 -2.92 12.29
N TYR A 78 21.36 -4.17 11.98
CA TYR A 78 21.43 -4.66 10.61
C TYR A 78 20.14 -5.42 10.27
N PHE A 79 19.60 -5.18 9.10
CA PHE A 79 18.35 -5.78 8.63
C PHE A 79 18.57 -6.60 7.36
N ASP A 80 17.94 -7.79 7.34
CA ASP A 80 17.66 -8.52 6.12
C ASP A 80 16.16 -8.46 5.86
N VAL A 81 15.77 -8.22 4.61
CA VAL A 81 14.36 -8.23 4.22
C VAL A 81 14.18 -9.07 2.97
N GLN A 82 13.17 -9.92 3.04
CA GLN A 82 12.69 -10.71 1.91
C GLN A 82 11.28 -10.30 1.55
N TYR A 83 10.95 -10.44 0.29
CA TYR A 83 9.58 -10.29 -0.22
C TYR A 83 9.15 -11.51 -1.02
N LYS A 84 7.85 -11.69 -1.17
CA LYS A 84 7.24 -12.55 -2.19
C LYS A 84 5.98 -11.91 -2.76
N ILE A 85 5.71 -12.18 -4.03
CA ILE A 85 4.53 -11.68 -4.74
C ILE A 85 3.57 -12.87 -4.92
N GLY A 86 2.34 -12.72 -4.44
CA GLY A 86 1.33 -13.77 -4.46
C GLY A 86 1.82 -15.06 -3.81
N ASN A 87 1.77 -16.16 -4.54
CA ASN A 87 2.23 -17.48 -4.10
C ASN A 87 3.67 -17.80 -4.52
N GLY A 88 4.44 -16.79 -4.96
CA GLY A 88 5.85 -16.96 -5.37
C GLY A 88 6.77 -17.35 -4.22
N SER A 89 8.04 -17.55 -4.54
CA SER A 89 9.09 -17.82 -3.55
C SER A 89 9.56 -16.54 -2.86
N TRP A 90 10.10 -16.67 -1.65
CA TRP A 90 10.77 -15.59 -0.96
C TRP A 90 12.06 -15.18 -1.69
N THR A 91 12.26 -13.89 -1.87
CA THR A 91 13.43 -13.29 -2.52
C THR A 91 14.01 -12.24 -1.60
N THR A 92 15.30 -12.34 -1.29
CA THR A 92 16.03 -11.32 -0.52
C THR A 92 16.26 -10.09 -1.41
N PHE A 93 15.96 -8.90 -0.90
CA PHE A 93 16.26 -7.64 -1.58
C PHE A 93 17.01 -6.64 -0.69
N ILE A 94 17.05 -6.90 0.59
CA ILE A 94 17.89 -6.18 1.55
C ILE A 94 18.69 -7.26 2.29
N ASP A 95 20.03 -7.09 2.32
CA ASP A 95 20.98 -8.01 2.92
C ASP A 95 21.98 -7.21 3.75
N GLY A 96 21.80 -7.22 5.07
CA GLY A 96 22.66 -6.57 6.02
C GLY A 96 22.60 -5.03 6.01
N GLU A 97 21.46 -4.42 5.72
CA GLU A 97 21.33 -2.94 5.78
C GLU A 97 21.51 -2.41 7.19
N ALA A 98 22.47 -1.51 7.36
CA ALA A 98 22.87 -0.95 8.64
C ALA A 98 22.09 0.33 8.97
N VAL A 99 21.16 0.25 9.90
CA VAL A 99 20.30 1.37 10.31
C VAL A 99 20.75 1.91 11.67
N SER A 100 21.11 3.20 11.70
CA SER A 100 21.49 3.88 12.94
C SER A 100 20.27 4.12 13.83
N ALA A 101 20.50 4.17 15.14
CA ALA A 101 19.45 4.45 16.12
C ALA A 101 18.75 5.78 15.83
N GLY A 102 17.41 5.77 15.78
CA GLY A 102 16.58 6.95 15.56
C GLY A 102 16.56 7.50 14.12
N SER A 103 17.18 6.81 13.17
CA SER A 103 17.24 7.23 11.76
C SER A 103 16.55 6.20 10.86
N PRO A 104 15.23 6.29 10.64
CA PRO A 104 14.55 5.35 9.77
C PRO A 104 15.03 5.47 8.32
N GLU A 105 15.11 4.34 7.62
CA GLU A 105 15.52 4.24 6.23
C GLU A 105 14.42 3.61 5.38
N THR A 106 14.12 4.22 4.23
CA THR A 106 13.10 3.71 3.31
C THR A 106 13.72 3.23 2.02
N ILE A 107 13.49 1.95 1.71
CA ILE A 107 14.06 1.26 0.56
C ILE A 107 12.91 0.75 -0.33
N SER A 108 12.94 1.14 -1.60
CA SER A 108 11.98 0.67 -2.59
C SER A 108 12.37 -0.72 -3.12
N MET A 109 11.37 -1.55 -3.40
CA MET A 109 11.61 -2.85 -4.06
C MET A 109 12.27 -2.66 -5.43
N PRO A 110 13.10 -3.63 -5.87
CA PRO A 110 13.73 -3.58 -7.19
C PRO A 110 12.77 -3.91 -8.33
N VAL A 111 11.54 -4.30 -8.03
CA VAL A 111 10.54 -4.72 -9.00
C VAL A 111 9.19 -4.07 -8.73
N SER A 112 8.45 -3.79 -9.79
CA SER A 112 7.07 -3.33 -9.70
C SER A 112 6.11 -4.51 -9.52
N VAL A 113 5.03 -4.29 -8.79
CA VAL A 113 3.97 -5.27 -8.51
C VAL A 113 2.69 -4.81 -9.21
N ILE A 114 2.06 -5.71 -9.94
CA ILE A 114 0.86 -5.42 -10.74
C ILE A 114 -0.36 -5.22 -9.81
N ASN A 115 -1.27 -4.36 -10.24
CA ASN A 115 -2.56 -4.12 -9.58
C ASN A 115 -3.29 -5.44 -9.28
N GLY A 116 -3.85 -5.55 -8.09
CA GLY A 116 -4.54 -6.74 -7.57
C GLY A 116 -3.62 -7.80 -6.96
N GLN A 117 -2.31 -7.73 -7.17
CA GLN A 117 -1.38 -8.67 -6.55
C GLN A 117 -1.07 -8.26 -5.11
N GLN A 118 -0.88 -9.28 -4.26
CA GLN A 118 -0.41 -9.11 -2.90
C GLN A 118 1.11 -9.27 -2.85
N VAL A 119 1.77 -8.35 -2.17
CA VAL A 119 3.17 -8.49 -1.76
C VAL A 119 3.23 -8.73 -0.26
N GLN A 120 4.03 -9.70 0.14
CA GLN A 120 4.30 -10.05 1.53
C GLN A 120 5.77 -9.80 1.81
N PHE A 121 6.06 -9.35 3.02
CA PHE A 121 7.40 -9.09 3.48
C PHE A 121 7.68 -9.89 4.75
N GLN A 122 8.94 -10.27 4.91
CA GLN A 122 9.47 -10.78 6.16
C GLN A 122 10.87 -10.21 6.39
N TYR A 123 11.25 -10.08 7.62
CA TYR A 123 12.51 -9.46 7.98
C TYR A 123 13.19 -10.17 9.15
N LEU A 124 14.50 -10.01 9.19
CA LEU A 124 15.36 -10.39 10.29
C LEU A 124 16.20 -9.19 10.67
N PHE A 125 16.59 -9.08 11.93
CA PHE A 125 17.50 -8.04 12.36
C PHE A 125 18.46 -8.54 13.45
N ALA A 126 19.64 -7.94 13.51
CA ALA A 126 20.67 -8.27 14.49
C ALA A 126 21.61 -7.08 14.74
N ASN A 127 22.50 -7.21 15.72
CA ASN A 127 23.57 -6.24 15.99
C ASN A 127 24.79 -6.37 15.04
N ALA A 128 24.77 -7.37 14.17
CA ALA A 128 25.73 -7.57 13.08
C ALA A 128 24.95 -8.09 11.87
N ASN A 129 25.54 -8.07 10.66
CA ASN A 129 24.89 -8.58 9.46
C ASN A 129 24.32 -9.98 9.72
N PRO A 130 22.98 -10.19 9.63
CA PRO A 130 22.38 -11.50 9.84
C PRO A 130 22.91 -12.51 8.80
N THR A 131 23.27 -13.70 9.23
CA THR A 131 23.65 -14.80 8.33
C THR A 131 22.63 -15.94 8.38
N ALA A 132 21.55 -15.75 9.13
CA ALA A 132 20.52 -16.76 9.31
C ALA A 132 19.58 -16.81 8.10
N THR A 133 19.24 -18.03 7.67
CA THR A 133 18.27 -18.29 6.60
C THR A 133 16.87 -18.61 7.13
N THR A 134 16.69 -18.61 8.45
CA THR A 134 15.43 -18.94 9.15
C THR A 134 15.21 -17.95 10.29
N GLY A 135 13.99 -17.94 10.83
CA GLY A 135 13.66 -17.07 11.97
C GLY A 135 13.15 -15.69 11.55
N PHE A 136 12.81 -15.52 10.30
CA PHE A 136 12.22 -14.26 9.81
C PHE A 136 10.87 -13.97 10.47
N THR A 137 10.68 -12.71 10.83
CA THR A 137 9.42 -12.17 11.33
C THR A 137 8.60 -11.62 10.16
N ALA A 138 7.31 -11.95 10.11
CA ALA A 138 6.42 -11.41 9.09
C ALA A 138 6.18 -9.91 9.33
N ALA A 139 6.31 -9.12 8.27
CA ALA A 139 5.85 -7.73 8.23
C ALA A 139 4.44 -7.66 7.61
N THR A 140 3.85 -6.46 7.65
CA THR A 140 2.51 -6.24 7.07
C THR A 140 2.52 -6.49 5.57
N SER A 141 1.63 -7.37 5.09
CA SER A 141 1.41 -7.56 3.66
C SER A 141 0.65 -6.37 3.05
N ARG A 142 0.83 -6.14 1.75
CA ARG A 142 0.14 -5.11 0.98
C ARG A 142 -0.47 -5.71 -0.26
N THR A 143 -1.72 -5.39 -0.54
CA THR A 143 -2.32 -5.59 -1.85
C THR A 143 -2.13 -4.30 -2.65
N ILE A 144 -1.66 -4.42 -3.87
CA ILE A 144 -1.53 -3.27 -4.77
C ILE A 144 -2.91 -2.96 -5.32
N ASP A 145 -3.37 -1.76 -5.03
CA ASP A 145 -4.67 -1.24 -5.48
C ASP A 145 -4.43 0.06 -6.26
N CYS A 146 -4.12 -0.13 -7.53
CA CYS A 146 -3.89 0.98 -8.44
C CYS A 146 -5.21 1.45 -9.06
N PRO A 147 -5.42 2.77 -9.22
CA PRO A 147 -6.54 3.27 -9.99
C PRO A 147 -6.53 2.71 -11.40
N THR A 148 -7.63 2.11 -11.81
CA THR A 148 -7.86 1.70 -13.20
C THR A 148 -8.88 2.63 -13.83
N TYR A 149 -8.52 3.17 -14.99
CA TYR A 149 -9.34 4.09 -15.75
C TYR A 149 -9.86 3.37 -16.98
N SER A 150 -11.10 2.89 -16.92
CA SER A 150 -11.74 2.23 -18.05
C SER A 150 -13.24 2.53 -18.07
N ALA A 151 -13.79 2.60 -19.25
CA ALA A 151 -15.22 2.84 -19.42
C ALA A 151 -15.70 2.25 -20.74
N THR A 152 -17.01 2.02 -20.82
CA THR A 152 -17.70 1.67 -22.05
C THR A 152 -18.80 2.69 -22.33
N ILE A 153 -19.07 2.92 -23.61
CA ILE A 153 -20.18 3.75 -24.06
C ILE A 153 -21.06 2.91 -24.99
N THR A 154 -22.35 3.05 -24.84
CA THR A 154 -23.36 2.42 -25.70
C THR A 154 -24.44 3.44 -26.06
N ALA A 155 -24.92 3.42 -27.28
CA ALA A 155 -26.05 4.24 -27.71
C ALA A 155 -27.22 3.36 -28.14
N THR A 156 -28.40 3.67 -27.65
CA THR A 156 -29.63 2.98 -28.01
C THR A 156 -30.61 3.98 -28.68
N PRO A 157 -31.10 3.71 -29.90
CA PRO A 157 -32.08 4.55 -30.52
C PRO A 157 -33.36 4.65 -29.68
N GLY A 158 -33.97 5.81 -29.64
CA GLY A 158 -35.28 5.98 -29.02
C GLY A 158 -36.37 5.18 -29.76
N ALA A 159 -37.44 4.85 -29.06
CA ALA A 159 -38.53 3.99 -29.58
C ALA A 159 -39.46 4.68 -30.59
N SER A 160 -39.47 6.01 -30.66
CA SER A 160 -40.36 6.76 -31.53
C SER A 160 -39.76 8.09 -31.96
N CYS A 161 -40.07 8.49 -33.19
CA CYS A 161 -39.79 9.83 -33.68
C CYS A 161 -40.88 10.80 -33.22
N THR A 162 -40.49 11.97 -32.75
CA THR A 162 -41.39 13.08 -32.48
C THR A 162 -41.03 14.21 -33.44
N ASN A 163 -41.97 14.59 -34.33
CA ASN A 163 -41.75 15.61 -35.37
C ASN A 163 -40.52 15.35 -36.25
N ASP A 164 -40.34 14.11 -36.72
CA ASP A 164 -39.20 13.64 -37.53
C ASP A 164 -37.83 13.63 -36.78
N PHE A 165 -37.86 13.79 -35.48
CA PHE A 165 -36.66 13.75 -34.62
C PHE A 165 -36.64 12.51 -33.76
N LEU A 166 -35.47 11.90 -33.65
CA LEU A 166 -35.20 10.78 -32.78
C LEU A 166 -34.15 11.20 -31.74
N TYR A 167 -34.35 10.77 -30.51
CA TYR A 167 -33.37 10.95 -29.45
C TYR A 167 -32.77 9.60 -29.10
N HIS A 168 -31.45 9.51 -29.06
CA HIS A 168 -30.78 8.32 -28.59
C HIS A 168 -30.53 8.42 -27.09
N THR A 169 -30.56 7.29 -26.44
CA THR A 169 -30.07 7.14 -25.06
C THR A 169 -28.64 6.69 -25.14
N VAL A 170 -27.72 7.49 -24.60
CA VAL A 170 -26.29 7.18 -24.52
C VAL A 170 -25.95 6.84 -23.10
N THR A 171 -25.52 5.59 -22.87
CA THR A 171 -25.13 5.09 -21.55
C THR A 171 -23.63 4.97 -21.49
N VAL A 172 -23.04 5.56 -20.47
CA VAL A 172 -21.61 5.40 -20.12
C VAL A 172 -21.53 4.59 -18.84
N ASN A 173 -20.74 3.52 -18.86
CA ASN A 173 -20.43 2.71 -17.70
C ASN A 173 -18.98 2.95 -17.30
N ASN A 174 -18.74 3.34 -16.06
CA ASN A 174 -17.42 3.37 -15.48
C ASN A 174 -17.01 1.95 -15.08
N THR A 175 -16.20 1.29 -15.88
CA THR A 175 -15.68 -0.07 -15.63
C THR A 175 -14.36 -0.08 -14.86
N GLY A 176 -13.84 1.10 -14.53
CA GLY A 176 -12.68 1.27 -13.66
C GLY A 176 -13.01 1.05 -12.18
N ASN A 177 -11.99 1.09 -11.34
CA ASN A 177 -12.13 0.93 -9.89
C ASN A 177 -12.13 2.27 -9.12
N THR A 178 -12.17 3.40 -9.82
CA THR A 178 -12.18 4.73 -9.22
C THR A 178 -13.27 5.60 -9.83
N THR A 179 -13.73 6.58 -9.05
CA THR A 179 -14.69 7.59 -9.53
C THR A 179 -14.02 8.50 -10.55
N MET A 180 -14.68 8.70 -11.70
CA MET A 180 -14.18 9.53 -12.79
C MET A 180 -15.22 10.54 -13.27
N TRP A 181 -14.73 11.59 -13.94
CA TRP A 181 -15.54 12.55 -14.67
C TRP A 181 -15.67 12.15 -16.13
N PHE A 182 -16.86 12.20 -16.66
CA PHE A 182 -17.20 11.85 -18.03
C PHE A 182 -17.91 12.99 -18.73
N ALA A 183 -17.63 13.13 -20.02
CA ALA A 183 -18.43 13.93 -20.93
C ALA A 183 -18.65 13.15 -22.22
N VAL A 184 -19.81 13.35 -22.82
CA VAL A 184 -20.22 12.71 -24.06
C VAL A 184 -20.41 13.78 -25.13
N ALA A 185 -19.86 13.54 -26.30
CA ALA A 185 -20.08 14.37 -27.49
C ALA A 185 -20.67 13.52 -28.59
N GLU A 186 -21.47 14.14 -29.44
CA GLU A 186 -22.07 13.54 -30.65
C GLU A 186 -21.63 14.28 -31.89
N ARG A 187 -21.59 13.57 -33.01
CA ARG A 187 -21.43 14.13 -34.34
C ARG A 187 -22.61 13.70 -35.22
N ASP A 188 -23.35 14.66 -35.73
CA ASP A 188 -24.36 14.42 -36.73
C ASP A 188 -23.79 14.64 -38.13
N TYR A 189 -23.94 13.67 -39.01
CA TYR A 189 -23.39 13.68 -40.37
C TYR A 189 -24.04 14.70 -41.33
N ARG A 190 -24.95 15.55 -40.90
CA ARG A 190 -25.54 16.60 -41.73
C ARG A 190 -24.66 17.84 -41.94
N GLY A 191 -23.35 17.63 -42.15
CA GLY A 191 -22.46 18.70 -42.59
C GLY A 191 -21.60 19.34 -41.53
N ASN A 192 -21.67 18.87 -40.29
CA ASN A 192 -20.77 19.31 -39.25
C ASN A 192 -19.69 18.24 -38.95
N ALA A 193 -18.45 18.53 -39.31
CA ALA A 193 -17.33 17.60 -39.06
C ALA A 193 -16.90 17.55 -37.58
N ASN A 194 -17.49 18.39 -36.76
CA ASN A 194 -17.07 18.56 -35.36
C ASN A 194 -18.01 17.78 -34.43
N PHE A 195 -17.44 17.28 -33.34
CA PHE A 195 -18.19 16.75 -32.23
C PHE A 195 -18.70 17.88 -31.33
N ASP A 196 -19.98 17.81 -31.01
CA ASP A 196 -20.66 18.75 -30.10
C ASP A 196 -20.95 18.04 -28.78
N TRP A 197 -20.71 18.70 -27.65
CA TRP A 197 -21.03 18.17 -26.33
C TRP A 197 -22.56 18.04 -26.16
N ILE A 198 -23.03 16.84 -25.71
CA ILE A 198 -24.44 16.60 -25.48
C ILE A 198 -24.94 17.35 -24.24
N ASP A 199 -24.17 17.32 -23.17
CA ASP A 199 -24.54 17.88 -21.87
C ASP A 199 -23.28 18.14 -21.01
N SER A 200 -23.51 18.63 -19.80
CA SER A 200 -22.47 18.84 -18.80
C SER A 200 -21.77 17.53 -18.40
N GLN A 201 -20.55 17.70 -17.91
CA GLN A 201 -19.77 16.61 -17.34
C GLN A 201 -20.45 16.02 -16.12
N ARG A 202 -20.42 14.69 -16.00
CA ARG A 202 -20.92 13.95 -14.84
C ARG A 202 -19.83 13.13 -14.18
N GLN A 203 -19.88 13.09 -12.86
CA GLN A 203 -19.06 12.20 -12.09
C GLN A 203 -19.78 10.85 -11.95
N ILE A 204 -19.10 9.76 -12.30
CA ILE A 204 -19.63 8.40 -12.19
C ILE A 204 -18.71 7.61 -11.25
N PRO A 205 -19.24 7.10 -10.14
CA PRO A 205 -18.52 6.20 -9.27
C PRO A 205 -18.05 4.92 -9.97
N ALA A 206 -17.08 4.25 -9.40
CA ALA A 206 -16.59 2.96 -9.87
C ALA A 206 -17.74 1.94 -9.98
N GLY A 207 -17.84 1.25 -11.11
CA GLY A 207 -18.85 0.23 -11.37
C GLY A 207 -20.26 0.77 -11.65
N GLU A 208 -20.46 2.09 -11.63
CA GLU A 208 -21.78 2.71 -11.91
C GLU A 208 -21.87 3.23 -13.32
N SER A 209 -23.09 3.65 -13.69
CA SER A 209 -23.43 4.15 -15.02
C SER A 209 -24.17 5.47 -14.94
N ALA A 210 -24.05 6.29 -16.00
CA ALA A 210 -24.87 7.45 -16.20
C ALA A 210 -25.42 7.48 -17.63
N VAL A 211 -26.56 8.16 -17.80
CA VAL A 211 -27.28 8.21 -19.04
C VAL A 211 -27.36 9.64 -19.52
N TRP A 212 -27.07 9.85 -20.81
CA TRP A 212 -27.25 11.10 -21.52
C TRP A 212 -28.34 10.89 -22.58
N THR A 213 -29.08 11.93 -22.90
CA THR A 213 -29.95 11.97 -24.06
C THR A 213 -29.23 12.73 -25.16
N SER A 214 -29.15 12.13 -26.34
CA SER A 214 -28.55 12.78 -27.51
C SER A 214 -29.31 14.08 -27.83
N ARG A 215 -28.65 14.95 -28.58
CA ARG A 215 -29.34 16.00 -29.30
C ARG A 215 -30.23 15.39 -30.37
N ILE A 216 -30.83 16.21 -31.18
CA ILE A 216 -31.73 15.77 -32.22
C ILE A 216 -30.97 14.95 -33.27
N VAL A 217 -31.36 13.70 -33.44
CA VAL A 217 -30.92 12.83 -34.53
C VAL A 217 -31.98 12.81 -35.63
N TYR A 218 -31.58 13.15 -36.84
CA TYR A 218 -32.47 13.15 -37.96
C TYR A 218 -32.68 11.75 -38.53
N ASN A 219 -33.88 11.47 -38.99
CA ASN A 219 -34.19 10.19 -39.62
C ASN A 219 -33.22 9.89 -40.79
N GLY A 220 -32.68 8.68 -40.82
CA GLY A 220 -31.74 8.23 -41.86
C GLY A 220 -30.27 8.68 -41.65
N THR A 221 -29.93 9.32 -40.53
CA THR A 221 -28.54 9.60 -40.16
C THR A 221 -28.03 8.58 -39.14
N THR A 222 -26.72 8.30 -39.16
CA THR A 222 -26.07 7.47 -38.18
C THR A 222 -25.15 8.39 -37.37
N PRO A 223 -25.52 8.80 -36.15
CA PRO A 223 -24.70 9.65 -35.33
C PRO A 223 -23.50 8.86 -34.76
N GLU A 224 -22.40 9.53 -34.60
CA GLU A 224 -21.25 9.02 -33.84
C GLU A 224 -21.23 9.64 -32.46
N TYR A 225 -20.82 8.83 -31.48
CA TYR A 225 -20.63 9.27 -30.10
C TYR A 225 -19.21 9.09 -29.69
N LYS A 226 -18.68 10.09 -28.98
CA LYS A 226 -17.39 10.03 -28.32
C LYS A 226 -17.55 10.27 -26.82
N MET A 227 -16.79 9.54 -26.07
CA MET A 227 -16.66 9.73 -24.64
C MET A 227 -15.27 10.24 -24.33
N VAL A 228 -15.19 11.21 -23.43
CA VAL A 228 -13.93 11.60 -22.78
C VAL A 228 -14.08 11.43 -21.28
N TYR A 229 -13.01 11.03 -20.63
CA TYR A 229 -13.00 10.85 -19.19
C TYR A 229 -11.67 11.30 -18.57
N GLY A 230 -11.70 11.58 -17.28
CA GLY A 230 -10.54 11.99 -16.52
C GLY A 230 -10.79 11.96 -15.01
N THR A 231 -9.73 12.04 -14.24
CA THR A 231 -9.78 12.10 -12.77
C THR A 231 -10.25 13.46 -12.25
N TYR A 232 -10.07 14.50 -13.05
CA TYR A 232 -10.49 15.87 -12.73
C TYR A 232 -11.44 16.42 -13.76
N ARG A 233 -12.34 17.26 -13.31
CA ARG A 233 -13.21 18.04 -14.19
C ARG A 233 -12.33 18.88 -15.16
N TYR A 234 -12.54 18.73 -16.48
CA TYR A 234 -11.78 19.41 -17.55
C TYR A 234 -10.42 18.81 -17.95
N GLN A 235 -9.96 17.70 -17.38
CA GLN A 235 -8.82 16.94 -17.92
C GLN A 235 -9.34 15.67 -18.61
N TYR A 236 -9.01 15.50 -19.89
CA TYR A 236 -9.57 14.42 -20.69
C TYR A 236 -8.48 13.57 -21.32
N GLN A 237 -8.65 12.26 -21.23
CA GLN A 237 -8.09 11.33 -22.20
C GLN A 237 -9.21 10.97 -23.17
N ALA A 238 -8.99 11.22 -24.46
CA ALA A 238 -9.97 10.87 -25.50
C ALA A 238 -9.85 9.38 -25.82
N THR A 239 -10.98 8.67 -25.78
CA THR A 239 -11.11 7.35 -26.40
C THR A 239 -12.02 7.50 -27.58
N ASP A 240 -11.52 7.18 -28.77
CA ASP A 240 -12.33 7.03 -29.98
C ASP A 240 -13.02 5.67 -29.92
N LEU A 241 -14.32 5.65 -30.24
CA LEU A 241 -15.11 4.45 -30.52
C LEU A 241 -15.21 4.25 -32.01
#